data_9d26be780530cb02a8467bfec48d2866
#
_entry.id   9d26be780530cb02a8467bfec48d2866
#
_cell.length_a   1.000
_cell.length_b   1.000
_cell.length_c   1.000
_cell.angle_alpha   90.00
_cell.angle_beta   90.00
_cell.angle_gamma   90.00
#
_symmetry.space_group_name_H-M   'P 1'
#
loop_
_entity.id
_entity.type
_entity.pdbx_description
1 polymer ?
#
loop_
_entity_poly.entity_id
_entity_poly.type
_entity_poly.pdbx_seq_one_letter_code
_entity_poly.pdbx_strand_id
1 'polypeptide(L)'
;MGKNHLQCRECKKEYEPTFKYICDECFGPLDVKYDFPSVNKDTFKDRENTYWRYFELLPIVDKNNIVSIEAGMTPLVKAEKLGKELGLNNLYIKNDSVNPTFSFKDRPAGVAISKAKEFGLKSVGCASTGNLASATAAHAAKAGIPCYIFAPSDIETAKIAQALSYGAEYISVDGTYDEANRIAAQIGDRKGVGIVNINMRSYYVEGSKTLGYEVAEQLDWNTPNHLIVPTG
;
A
#
# COMPACT_ATOMS: atom_id res chain seq x y z
N MET A 1 -20.76 -3.59 7.36
CA MET A 1 -19.38 -3.13 7.19
C MET A 1 -18.80 -2.96 8.58
N GLY A 2 -17.63 -3.52 8.86
CA GLY A 2 -16.93 -3.28 10.11
C GLY A 2 -16.56 -1.81 10.22
N LYS A 3 -16.71 -1.23 11.41
CA LYS A 3 -16.16 0.10 11.68
C LYS A 3 -14.66 -0.04 11.78
N ASN A 4 -13.94 0.89 11.18
CA ASN A 4 -12.51 1.08 11.46
C ASN A 4 -12.33 2.43 12.14
N HIS A 5 -11.28 2.55 12.95
CA HIS A 5 -10.89 3.77 13.64
C HIS A 5 -9.36 3.85 13.66
N LEU A 6 -8.83 5.01 13.99
CA LEU A 6 -7.39 5.16 14.23
C LEU A 6 -7.11 5.03 15.72
N GLN A 7 -6.05 4.33 16.09
CA GLN A 7 -5.59 4.23 17.47
C GLN A 7 -4.09 4.53 17.55
N CYS A 8 -3.73 5.37 18.50
CA CYS A 8 -2.33 5.64 18.77
C CYS A 8 -1.63 4.36 19.27
N ARG A 9 -0.49 4.04 18.67
CA ARG A 9 0.32 2.88 19.05
C ARG A 9 0.83 2.99 20.49
N GLU A 10 1.17 4.19 20.94
CA GLU A 10 1.77 4.45 22.25
C GLU A 10 0.72 4.65 23.34
N CYS A 11 -0.03 5.75 23.31
CA CYS A 11 -0.98 6.12 24.39
C CYS A 11 -2.38 5.51 24.25
N LYS A 12 -2.65 4.77 23.18
CA LYS A 12 -3.92 4.10 22.87
C LYS A 12 -5.12 5.04 22.63
N LYS A 13 -4.91 6.35 22.55
CA LYS A 13 -5.98 7.29 22.19
C LYS A 13 -6.57 6.96 20.83
N GLU A 14 -7.89 6.97 20.76
CA GLU A 14 -8.66 6.63 19.56
C GLU A 14 -9.12 7.89 18.83
N TYR A 15 -9.28 7.77 17.50
CA TYR A 15 -9.73 8.82 16.61
C TYR A 15 -10.65 8.23 15.55
N GLU A 16 -11.61 9.00 15.10
CA GLU A 16 -12.38 8.66 13.90
C GLU A 16 -11.45 8.52 12.68
N PRO A 17 -11.83 7.73 11.65
CA PRO A 17 -11.06 7.58 10.43
C PRO A 17 -10.96 8.92 9.70
N THR A 18 -9.83 9.59 9.84
CA THR A 18 -9.56 10.90 9.27
C THR A 18 -8.19 10.94 8.59
N PHE A 19 -7.93 12.01 7.85
CA PHE A 19 -6.61 12.28 7.27
C PHE A 19 -5.63 12.73 8.38
N LYS A 20 -5.24 11.77 9.23
CA LYS A 20 -4.34 11.94 10.36
C LYS A 20 -3.41 10.74 10.50
N TYR A 21 -2.16 10.97 10.89
CA TYR A 21 -1.14 9.92 11.01
C TYR A 21 -0.34 9.99 12.32
N ILE A 22 -0.49 11.07 13.09
CA ILE A 22 0.19 11.34 14.35
C ILE A 22 -0.85 11.66 15.44
N CYS A 23 -0.62 11.15 16.64
CA CYS A 23 -1.43 11.43 17.83
C CYS A 23 -1.22 12.87 18.33
N ASP A 24 -2.31 13.55 18.67
CA ASP A 24 -2.26 14.93 19.20
C ASP A 24 -1.70 15.01 20.62
N GLU A 25 -1.74 13.89 21.38
CA GLU A 25 -1.34 13.89 22.79
C GLU A 25 0.15 13.56 22.98
N CYS A 26 0.62 12.50 22.30
CA CYS A 26 1.96 11.99 22.53
C CYS A 26 2.82 11.94 21.27
N PHE A 27 2.30 12.43 20.12
CA PHE A 27 2.97 12.41 18.83
C PHE A 27 3.34 11.00 18.33
N GLY A 28 2.80 9.96 18.94
CA GLY A 28 2.98 8.58 18.50
C GLY A 28 2.24 8.30 17.19
N PRO A 29 2.70 7.28 16.41
CA PRO A 29 2.06 6.91 15.16
C PRO A 29 0.67 6.32 15.38
N LEU A 30 -0.22 6.53 14.41
CA LEU A 30 -1.57 5.99 14.40
C LEU A 30 -1.64 4.74 13.54
N ASP A 31 -2.28 3.70 14.07
CA ASP A 31 -2.62 2.46 13.36
C ASP A 31 -4.12 2.40 13.10
N VAL A 32 -4.52 1.78 11.99
CA VAL A 32 -5.93 1.44 11.76
C VAL A 32 -6.32 0.24 12.61
N LYS A 33 -7.41 0.37 13.34
CA LYS A 33 -8.05 -0.71 14.10
C LYS A 33 -9.42 -1.01 13.50
N TYR A 34 -9.86 -2.24 13.68
CA TYR A 34 -11.10 -2.74 13.10
C TYR A 34 -11.98 -3.38 14.16
N ASP A 35 -13.25 -3.08 14.09
CA ASP A 35 -14.29 -3.96 14.61
C ASP A 35 -14.56 -4.98 13.49
N PHE A 36 -13.81 -6.09 13.50
CA PHE A 36 -13.85 -7.04 12.39
C PHE A 36 -15.25 -7.59 12.17
N PRO A 37 -15.74 -7.53 10.92
CA PRO A 37 -16.98 -8.21 10.58
C PRO A 37 -16.81 -9.72 10.71
N SER A 38 -17.90 -10.43 10.90
CA SER A 38 -17.88 -11.89 10.82
C SER A 38 -17.65 -12.31 9.37
N VAL A 39 -16.40 -12.62 9.04
CA VAL A 39 -16.00 -13.17 7.74
C VAL A 39 -15.45 -14.58 7.90
N ASN A 40 -15.66 -15.42 6.91
CA ASN A 40 -15.10 -16.76 6.83
C ASN A 40 -14.60 -17.03 5.40
N LYS A 41 -14.03 -18.20 5.16
CA LYS A 41 -13.49 -18.57 3.84
C LYS A 41 -14.54 -18.47 2.71
N ASP A 42 -15.82 -18.72 3.00
CA ASP A 42 -16.87 -18.67 1.99
C ASP A 42 -17.24 -17.22 1.60
N THR A 43 -16.90 -16.25 2.45
CA THR A 43 -17.09 -14.81 2.15
C THR A 43 -16.31 -14.37 0.91
N PHE A 44 -15.19 -15.01 0.62
CA PHE A 44 -14.28 -14.61 -0.47
C PHE A 44 -14.43 -15.47 -1.73
N LYS A 45 -15.28 -16.52 -1.71
CA LYS A 45 -15.57 -17.33 -2.90
C LYS A 45 -16.20 -16.46 -3.99
N ASP A 46 -15.92 -16.77 -5.21
CA ASP A 46 -16.51 -16.16 -6.43
C ASP A 46 -16.30 -14.64 -6.56
N ARG A 47 -15.34 -14.08 -5.82
CA ARG A 47 -14.93 -12.68 -5.95
C ARG A 47 -13.84 -12.51 -7.00
N GLU A 48 -13.71 -11.30 -7.51
CA GLU A 48 -12.67 -10.92 -8.47
C GLU A 48 -11.26 -11.29 -7.98
N ASN A 49 -10.37 -11.65 -8.91
CA ASN A 49 -8.99 -12.00 -8.65
C ASN A 49 -8.10 -10.77 -8.44
N THR A 50 -8.48 -9.94 -7.45
CA THR A 50 -7.69 -8.81 -6.98
C THR A 50 -7.61 -8.86 -5.46
N TYR A 51 -6.68 -8.12 -4.85
CA TYR A 51 -6.64 -8.05 -3.38
C TYR A 51 -7.90 -7.34 -2.80
N TRP A 52 -8.68 -6.64 -3.59
CA TRP A 52 -9.95 -6.03 -3.17
C TRP A 52 -11.02 -7.06 -2.81
N ARG A 53 -10.80 -8.34 -3.11
CA ARG A 53 -11.67 -9.43 -2.63
C ARG A 53 -11.77 -9.47 -1.10
N TYR A 54 -10.79 -8.92 -0.39
CA TYR A 54 -10.74 -8.82 1.07
C TYR A 54 -11.23 -7.47 1.58
N PHE A 55 -12.13 -6.81 0.86
CA PHE A 55 -12.60 -5.45 1.14
C PHE A 55 -12.99 -5.23 2.62
N GLU A 56 -13.67 -6.17 3.25
CA GLU A 56 -14.12 -6.07 4.65
C GLU A 56 -12.97 -5.99 5.66
N LEU A 57 -11.78 -6.41 5.26
CA LEU A 57 -10.56 -6.40 6.06
C LEU A 57 -9.64 -5.21 5.73
N LEU A 58 -10.14 -4.26 4.90
CA LEU A 58 -9.41 -3.09 4.44
C LEU A 58 -10.07 -1.78 4.92
N PRO A 59 -9.33 -0.66 5.02
CA PRO A 59 -9.83 0.55 5.69
C PRO A 59 -10.76 1.42 4.85
N ILE A 60 -11.20 0.95 3.70
CA ILE A 60 -12.12 1.67 2.82
C ILE A 60 -13.57 1.36 3.25
N VAL A 61 -14.36 2.39 3.43
CA VAL A 61 -15.75 2.26 3.90
C VAL A 61 -16.72 2.13 2.71
N ASP A 62 -16.55 2.96 1.69
CA ASP A 62 -17.39 2.97 0.49
C ASP A 62 -16.64 2.36 -0.69
N LYS A 63 -17.19 1.27 -1.25
CA LYS A 63 -16.65 0.57 -2.43
C LYS A 63 -16.49 1.47 -3.66
N ASN A 64 -17.27 2.55 -3.77
CA ASN A 64 -17.15 3.52 -4.87
C ASN A 64 -15.82 4.27 -4.86
N ASN A 65 -15.11 4.26 -3.74
CA ASN A 65 -13.79 4.86 -3.62
C ASN A 65 -12.64 3.91 -3.97
N ILE A 66 -12.93 2.64 -4.23
CA ILE A 66 -11.90 1.68 -4.64
C ILE A 66 -11.27 2.14 -5.96
N VAL A 67 -9.94 2.22 -5.94
CA VAL A 67 -9.11 2.45 -7.11
C VAL A 67 -8.38 1.15 -7.43
N SER A 68 -8.90 0.40 -8.40
CA SER A 68 -8.30 -0.87 -8.80
C SER A 68 -7.58 -0.74 -10.13
N ILE A 69 -6.36 -1.25 -10.19
CA ILE A 69 -5.60 -1.55 -11.40
C ILE A 69 -5.39 -3.07 -11.53
N GLU A 70 -6.27 -3.85 -10.92
CA GLU A 70 -6.26 -5.33 -10.92
C GLU A 70 -5.03 -5.95 -10.25
N ALA A 71 -4.47 -5.27 -9.23
CA ALA A 71 -3.35 -5.79 -8.46
C ALA A 71 -3.79 -6.88 -7.47
N GLY A 72 -2.85 -7.74 -7.10
CA GLY A 72 -3.06 -8.85 -6.16
C GLY A 72 -3.42 -10.16 -6.83
N MET A 73 -3.76 -11.14 -6.02
CA MET A 73 -3.94 -12.56 -6.40
C MET A 73 -2.80 -13.10 -7.27
N THR A 74 -1.61 -12.63 -6.96
CA THR A 74 -0.38 -13.00 -7.66
C THR A 74 -0.06 -14.50 -7.46
N PRO A 75 0.66 -15.14 -8.38
CA PRO A 75 0.93 -16.58 -8.28
C PRO A 75 1.68 -16.98 -7.00
N LEU A 76 1.24 -18.06 -6.39
CA LEU A 76 1.97 -18.80 -5.36
C LEU A 76 2.52 -20.08 -6.02
N VAL A 77 3.80 -20.07 -6.40
CA VAL A 77 4.41 -21.10 -7.23
C VAL A 77 5.19 -22.07 -6.37
N LYS A 78 4.93 -23.39 -6.51
CA LYS A 78 5.75 -24.40 -5.87
C LYS A 78 7.13 -24.48 -6.54
N ALA A 79 8.18 -24.26 -5.77
CA ALA A 79 9.58 -24.23 -6.25
C ALA A 79 10.22 -25.61 -6.14
N GLU A 80 9.78 -26.58 -6.95
CA GLU A 80 10.15 -27.99 -6.83
C GLU A 80 11.67 -28.24 -6.95
N LYS A 81 12.32 -27.65 -7.96
CA LYS A 81 13.76 -27.82 -8.19
C LYS A 81 14.58 -27.25 -7.02
N LEU A 82 14.33 -26.01 -6.67
CA LEU A 82 15.01 -25.34 -5.56
C LEU A 82 14.72 -26.04 -4.22
N GLY A 83 13.47 -26.45 -4.02
CA GLY A 83 13.06 -27.19 -2.83
C GLY A 83 13.84 -28.51 -2.69
N LYS A 84 14.01 -29.25 -3.78
CA LYS A 84 14.81 -30.49 -3.78
C LYS A 84 16.28 -30.23 -3.43
N GLU A 85 16.89 -29.20 -3.99
CA GLU A 85 18.29 -28.83 -3.71
C GLU A 85 18.50 -28.42 -2.24
N LEU A 86 17.49 -27.74 -1.65
CA LEU A 86 17.54 -27.29 -0.27
C LEU A 86 16.99 -28.29 0.76
N GLY A 87 16.48 -29.44 0.34
CA GLY A 87 15.83 -30.42 1.22
C GLY A 87 14.46 -29.94 1.74
N LEU A 88 13.79 -29.03 1.05
CA LEU A 88 12.50 -28.44 1.42
C LEU A 88 11.38 -28.93 0.50
N ASN A 89 10.56 -29.87 0.97
CA ASN A 89 9.50 -30.48 0.16
C ASN A 89 8.35 -29.53 -0.18
N ASN A 90 8.12 -28.50 0.63
CA ASN A 90 7.01 -27.56 0.52
C ASN A 90 7.53 -26.11 0.45
N LEU A 91 8.43 -25.84 -0.48
CA LEU A 91 8.90 -24.50 -0.77
C LEU A 91 8.01 -23.84 -1.83
N TYR A 92 7.48 -22.67 -1.51
CA TYR A 92 6.66 -21.85 -2.40
C TYR A 92 7.26 -20.45 -2.56
N ILE A 93 7.04 -19.84 -3.71
CA ILE A 93 7.41 -18.46 -4.02
C ILE A 93 6.15 -17.68 -4.34
N LYS A 94 5.85 -16.67 -3.53
CA LYS A 94 4.82 -15.67 -3.83
C LYS A 94 5.42 -14.62 -4.75
N ASN A 95 4.96 -14.58 -6.00
CA ASN A 95 5.57 -13.75 -7.04
C ASN A 95 4.81 -12.44 -7.24
N ASP A 96 5.16 -11.40 -6.50
CA ASP A 96 4.56 -10.05 -6.63
C ASP A 96 5.16 -9.21 -7.78
N SER A 97 6.16 -9.72 -8.50
CA SER A 97 6.71 -9.02 -9.67
C SER A 97 5.75 -8.98 -10.88
N VAL A 98 4.65 -9.74 -10.83
CA VAL A 98 3.61 -9.74 -11.86
C VAL A 98 2.47 -8.76 -11.59
N ASN A 99 2.51 -8.03 -10.49
CA ASN A 99 1.58 -6.92 -10.28
C ASN A 99 1.70 -5.87 -11.40
N PRO A 100 0.67 -5.06 -11.67
CA PRO A 100 0.63 -4.11 -12.80
C PRO A 100 1.81 -3.14 -12.90
N THR A 101 2.40 -2.72 -11.77
CA THR A 101 3.65 -1.92 -11.78
C THR A 101 4.89 -2.73 -11.43
N PHE A 102 4.81 -4.06 -11.59
CA PHE A 102 5.89 -5.02 -11.39
C PHE A 102 6.43 -5.11 -9.97
N SER A 103 5.62 -4.77 -8.97
CA SER A 103 6.08 -4.82 -7.59
C SER A 103 4.96 -5.01 -6.57
N PHE A 104 5.35 -5.43 -5.35
CA PHE A 104 4.53 -5.46 -4.16
C PHE A 104 3.86 -4.11 -3.85
N LYS A 105 4.45 -2.98 -4.31
CA LYS A 105 3.98 -1.62 -3.95
C LYS A 105 2.60 -1.28 -4.49
N ASP A 106 2.07 -2.03 -5.46
CA ASP A 106 0.69 -1.87 -5.91
C ASP A 106 -0.34 -2.11 -4.81
N ARG A 107 -0.04 -3.01 -3.85
CA ARG A 107 -0.95 -3.31 -2.75
C ARG A 107 -1.12 -2.13 -1.79
N PRO A 108 -0.06 -1.63 -1.14
CA PRO A 108 -0.19 -0.51 -0.23
C PRO A 108 -0.54 0.81 -0.93
N ALA A 109 -0.03 1.08 -2.13
CA ALA A 109 -0.36 2.28 -2.88
C ALA A 109 -1.85 2.34 -3.25
N GLY A 110 -2.43 1.24 -3.72
CA GLY A 110 -3.84 1.21 -4.10
C GLY A 110 -4.77 1.47 -2.92
N VAL A 111 -4.48 0.91 -1.74
CA VAL A 111 -5.26 1.21 -0.53
C VAL A 111 -5.11 2.67 -0.09
N ALA A 112 -3.89 3.21 -0.10
CA ALA A 112 -3.65 4.61 0.26
C ALA A 112 -4.35 5.58 -0.71
N ILE A 113 -4.28 5.34 -2.03
CA ILE A 113 -4.93 6.19 -3.03
C ILE A 113 -6.47 6.07 -2.95
N SER A 114 -7.00 4.87 -2.74
CA SER A 114 -8.45 4.70 -2.50
C SER A 114 -8.91 5.47 -1.27
N LYS A 115 -8.13 5.46 -0.20
CA LYS A 115 -8.43 6.24 1.01
C LYS A 115 -8.27 7.73 0.80
N ALA A 116 -7.29 8.17 0.03
CA ALA A 116 -7.14 9.57 -0.37
C ALA A 116 -8.37 10.07 -1.16
N LYS A 117 -8.89 9.25 -2.08
CA LYS A 117 -10.13 9.52 -2.80
C LYS A 117 -11.33 9.60 -1.85
N GLU A 118 -11.45 8.68 -0.89
CA GLU A 118 -12.52 8.67 0.12
C GLU A 118 -12.49 9.93 1.00
N PHE A 119 -11.30 10.45 1.32
CA PHE A 119 -11.13 11.73 2.02
C PHE A 119 -11.33 12.97 1.13
N GLY A 120 -11.53 12.79 -0.17
CA GLY A 120 -11.70 13.88 -1.12
C GLY A 120 -10.42 14.72 -1.35
N LEU A 121 -9.24 14.11 -1.14
CA LEU A 121 -7.96 14.78 -1.37
C LEU A 121 -7.81 15.14 -2.84
N LYS A 122 -7.29 16.35 -3.09
CA LYS A 122 -7.17 16.90 -4.46
C LYS A 122 -5.88 16.52 -5.16
N SER A 123 -4.89 16.04 -4.41
CA SER A 123 -3.62 15.59 -4.93
C SER A 123 -2.97 14.59 -3.99
N VAL A 124 -2.13 13.75 -4.55
CA VAL A 124 -1.36 12.74 -3.81
C VAL A 124 0.09 12.76 -4.25
N GLY A 125 0.94 12.05 -3.55
CA GLY A 125 2.34 11.92 -3.93
C GLY A 125 3.11 10.96 -3.03
N CYS A 126 4.39 10.84 -3.29
CA CYS A 126 5.31 10.13 -2.41
C CYS A 126 6.74 10.70 -2.53
N ALA A 127 7.53 10.50 -1.50
CA ALA A 127 8.98 10.67 -1.60
C ALA A 127 9.60 9.30 -1.89
N SER A 128 9.89 9.05 -3.16
CA SER A 128 10.47 7.76 -3.61
C SER A 128 10.99 7.87 -5.04
N THR A 129 12.01 7.09 -5.33
CA THR A 129 12.65 7.02 -6.65
C THR A 129 12.45 5.66 -7.34
N GLY A 130 11.68 4.76 -6.74
CA GLY A 130 11.54 3.38 -7.23
C GLY A 130 10.09 2.91 -7.28
N ASN A 131 9.89 1.65 -6.96
CA ASN A 131 8.60 0.96 -7.08
C ASN A 131 7.42 1.68 -6.42
N LEU A 132 7.65 2.41 -5.32
CA LEU A 132 6.58 3.18 -4.68
C LEU A 132 6.14 4.35 -5.55
N ALA A 133 7.08 5.05 -6.21
CA ALA A 133 6.75 6.13 -7.12
C ALA A 133 5.89 5.63 -8.28
N SER A 134 6.30 4.52 -8.91
CA SER A 134 5.55 3.90 -10.02
C SER A 134 4.15 3.46 -9.60
N ALA A 135 4.01 2.76 -8.48
CA ALA A 135 2.72 2.30 -7.98
C ALA A 135 1.81 3.47 -7.58
N THR A 136 2.35 4.50 -6.90
CA THR A 136 1.58 5.69 -6.54
C THR A 136 1.05 6.42 -7.78
N ALA A 137 1.92 6.63 -8.78
CA ALA A 137 1.56 7.29 -10.03
C ALA A 137 0.48 6.52 -10.81
N ALA A 138 0.63 5.20 -10.94
CA ALA A 138 -0.34 4.36 -11.65
C ALA A 138 -1.74 4.40 -11.01
N HIS A 139 -1.81 4.26 -9.69
CA HIS A 139 -3.08 4.31 -8.96
C HIS A 139 -3.68 5.73 -8.96
N ALA A 140 -2.85 6.77 -8.86
CA ALA A 140 -3.31 8.16 -8.95
C ALA A 140 -3.88 8.50 -10.33
N ALA A 141 -3.21 8.05 -11.40
CA ALA A 141 -3.72 8.17 -12.78
C ALA A 141 -5.08 7.48 -12.95
N LYS A 142 -5.22 6.25 -12.43
CA LYS A 142 -6.51 5.51 -12.43
C LYS A 142 -7.61 6.24 -11.65
N ALA A 143 -7.23 6.95 -10.57
CA ALA A 143 -8.16 7.72 -9.76
C ALA A 143 -8.51 9.09 -10.37
N GLY A 144 -7.77 9.56 -11.37
CA GLY A 144 -7.88 10.91 -11.92
C GLY A 144 -7.40 11.99 -10.93
N ILE A 145 -6.45 11.67 -10.06
CA ILE A 145 -5.91 12.56 -9.02
C ILE A 145 -4.47 12.95 -9.40
N PRO A 146 -4.10 14.24 -9.44
CA PRO A 146 -2.72 14.70 -9.64
C PRO A 146 -1.74 14.03 -8.68
N CYS A 147 -0.59 13.61 -9.19
CA CYS A 147 0.43 12.88 -8.45
C CYS A 147 1.79 13.59 -8.50
N TYR A 148 2.41 13.80 -7.35
CA TYR A 148 3.72 14.44 -7.19
C TYR A 148 4.75 13.46 -6.63
N ILE A 149 5.88 13.31 -7.34
CA ILE A 149 6.99 12.46 -6.91
C ILE A 149 8.14 13.36 -6.47
N PHE A 150 8.49 13.28 -5.20
CA PHE A 150 9.58 14.04 -4.61
C PHE A 150 10.83 13.18 -4.58
N ALA A 151 11.91 13.64 -5.20
CA ALA A 151 13.17 12.91 -5.19
C ALA A 151 14.37 13.85 -5.41
N PRO A 152 15.59 13.42 -5.06
CA PRO A 152 16.81 14.17 -5.30
C PRO A 152 17.00 14.56 -6.76
N SER A 153 17.61 15.72 -7.00
CA SER A 153 17.83 16.27 -8.34
C SER A 153 18.81 15.45 -9.20
N ASP A 154 19.70 14.71 -8.55
CA ASP A 154 20.74 13.88 -9.19
C ASP A 154 20.31 12.46 -9.55
N ILE A 155 18.98 12.18 -9.45
CA ILE A 155 18.46 10.85 -9.76
C ILE A 155 18.58 10.51 -11.25
N GLU A 156 18.91 9.26 -11.53
CA GLU A 156 18.88 8.73 -12.89
C GLU A 156 17.43 8.75 -13.44
N THR A 157 17.26 9.35 -14.62
CA THR A 157 15.94 9.47 -15.28
C THR A 157 15.23 8.12 -15.44
N ALA A 158 15.98 7.04 -15.67
CA ALA A 158 15.42 5.69 -15.78
C ALA A 158 14.62 5.25 -14.54
N LYS A 159 15.00 5.71 -13.34
CA LYS A 159 14.33 5.35 -12.08
C LYS A 159 12.96 6.00 -11.90
N ILE A 160 12.71 7.12 -12.57
CA ILE A 160 11.44 7.85 -12.49
C ILE A 160 10.61 7.73 -13.78
N ALA A 161 11.18 7.17 -14.84
CA ALA A 161 10.54 7.09 -16.16
C ALA A 161 9.16 6.42 -16.11
N GLN A 162 9.01 5.34 -15.35
CA GLN A 162 7.74 4.66 -15.20
C GLN A 162 6.69 5.54 -14.52
N ALA A 163 7.04 6.26 -13.45
CA ALA A 163 6.10 7.17 -12.78
C ALA A 163 5.68 8.34 -13.69
N LEU A 164 6.62 8.88 -14.45
CA LEU A 164 6.35 9.94 -15.43
C LEU A 164 5.44 9.47 -16.56
N SER A 165 5.57 8.21 -17.01
CA SER A 165 4.71 7.64 -18.05
C SER A 165 3.24 7.51 -17.62
N TYR A 166 2.97 7.47 -16.30
CA TYR A 166 1.63 7.52 -15.72
C TYR A 166 1.13 8.97 -15.49
N GLY A 167 1.89 9.99 -15.91
CA GLY A 167 1.51 11.39 -15.78
C GLY A 167 1.81 12.02 -14.42
N ALA A 168 2.66 11.42 -13.60
CA ALA A 168 3.10 12.06 -12.36
C ALA A 168 4.03 13.24 -12.66
N GLU A 169 3.96 14.27 -11.83
CA GLU A 169 4.89 15.41 -11.85
C GLU A 169 6.08 15.14 -10.93
N TYR A 170 7.28 15.33 -11.44
CA TYR A 170 8.51 15.18 -10.68
C TYR A 170 8.89 16.51 -10.01
N ILE A 171 9.02 16.48 -8.68
CA ILE A 171 9.50 17.59 -7.88
C ILE A 171 10.96 17.30 -7.52
N SER A 172 11.85 17.96 -8.25
CA SER A 172 13.29 17.86 -8.05
C SER A 172 13.70 18.60 -6.77
N VAL A 173 14.34 17.89 -5.86
CA VAL A 173 14.84 18.45 -4.59
C VAL A 173 16.37 18.51 -4.67
N ASP A 174 16.92 19.71 -4.54
CA ASP A 174 18.38 19.90 -4.42
C ASP A 174 18.82 19.47 -3.02
N GLY A 175 19.17 18.18 -2.87
CA GLY A 175 19.52 17.59 -1.60
C GLY A 175 19.39 16.07 -1.58
N THR A 176 19.44 15.52 -0.39
CA THR A 176 19.38 14.08 -0.13
C THR A 176 17.94 13.52 -0.20
N TYR A 177 17.82 12.20 -0.15
CA TYR A 177 16.53 11.52 -0.02
C TYR A 177 15.78 11.95 1.26
N ASP A 178 16.48 12.17 2.37
CA ASP A 178 15.88 12.61 3.63
C ASP A 178 15.33 14.02 3.51
N GLU A 179 15.99 14.91 2.76
CA GLU A 179 15.48 16.24 2.46
C GLU A 179 14.25 16.18 1.57
N ALA A 180 14.24 15.33 0.56
CA ALA A 180 13.04 15.10 -0.26
C ALA A 180 11.85 14.61 0.59
N ASN A 181 12.07 13.67 1.52
CA ASN A 181 11.05 13.22 2.47
C ASN A 181 10.56 14.36 3.35
N ARG A 182 11.46 15.18 3.90
CA ARG A 182 11.11 16.31 4.76
C ARG A 182 10.27 17.35 4.02
N ILE A 183 10.64 17.67 2.77
CA ILE A 183 9.89 18.62 1.92
C ILE A 183 8.52 18.05 1.59
N ALA A 184 8.44 16.77 1.20
CA ALA A 184 7.18 16.10 0.93
C ALA A 184 6.24 16.13 2.15
N ALA A 185 6.76 15.87 3.36
CA ALA A 185 6.00 15.96 4.60
C ALA A 185 5.45 17.38 4.82
N GLN A 186 6.28 18.40 4.71
CA GLN A 186 5.89 19.79 4.89
C GLN A 186 4.84 20.24 3.87
N ILE A 187 4.95 19.82 2.61
CA ILE A 187 3.97 20.11 1.56
C ILE A 187 2.67 19.35 1.86
N GLY A 188 2.76 18.09 2.26
CA GLY A 188 1.62 17.26 2.67
C GLY A 188 0.79 17.96 3.75
N ASP A 189 1.45 18.39 4.82
CA ASP A 189 0.78 19.04 5.96
C ASP A 189 0.22 20.42 5.62
N ARG A 190 0.96 21.24 4.86
CA ARG A 190 0.57 22.63 4.56
C ARG A 190 -0.45 22.77 3.42
N LYS A 191 -0.44 21.85 2.46
CA LYS A 191 -1.24 21.91 1.23
C LYS A 191 -2.31 20.83 1.16
N GLY A 192 -2.37 19.92 2.13
CA GLY A 192 -3.32 18.81 2.13
C GLY A 192 -3.04 17.77 1.05
N VAL A 193 -1.78 17.59 0.65
CA VAL A 193 -1.37 16.56 -0.30
C VAL A 193 -1.24 15.22 0.44
N GLY A 194 -1.89 14.18 -0.07
CA GLY A 194 -1.78 12.84 0.47
C GLY A 194 -0.44 12.18 0.14
N ILE A 195 0.56 12.30 1.00
CA ILE A 195 1.86 11.65 0.81
C ILE A 195 1.78 10.23 1.34
N VAL A 196 1.73 9.25 0.41
CA VAL A 196 1.36 7.86 0.73
C VAL A 196 2.25 7.20 1.77
N ASN A 197 3.54 7.46 1.76
CA ASN A 197 4.51 6.88 2.70
C ASN A 197 4.76 7.74 3.96
N ILE A 198 4.07 8.88 4.10
CA ILE A 198 4.22 9.80 5.24
C ILE A 198 2.86 9.99 5.91
N ASN A 199 2.06 10.98 5.50
CA ASN A 199 0.82 11.33 6.18
C ASN A 199 -0.37 10.40 5.85
N MET A 200 -0.25 9.53 4.83
CA MET A 200 -1.18 8.43 4.55
C MET A 200 -0.68 7.08 5.07
N ARG A 201 0.45 7.04 5.79
CA ARG A 201 1.13 5.81 6.19
C ARG A 201 0.22 4.83 6.94
N SER A 202 -0.65 5.30 7.82
CA SER A 202 -1.58 4.44 8.56
C SER A 202 -2.44 3.59 7.64
N TYR A 203 -2.89 4.14 6.53
CA TYR A 203 -3.71 3.45 5.53
C TYR A 203 -2.87 2.70 4.50
N TYR A 204 -1.70 3.23 4.16
CA TYR A 204 -0.76 2.60 3.25
C TYR A 204 -0.34 1.19 3.73
N VAL A 205 0.03 1.05 5.00
CA VAL A 205 0.47 -0.25 5.54
C VAL A 205 -0.63 -1.30 5.52
N GLU A 206 -1.89 -0.90 5.51
CA GLU A 206 -3.03 -1.81 5.48
C GLU A 206 -3.10 -2.63 4.19
N GLY A 207 -2.70 -2.05 3.06
CA GLY A 207 -2.62 -2.79 1.79
C GLY A 207 -1.60 -3.92 1.81
N SER A 208 -0.55 -3.80 2.60
CA SER A 208 0.48 -4.84 2.73
C SER A 208 -0.05 -6.15 3.32
N LYS A 209 -1.07 -6.11 4.17
CA LYS A 209 -1.70 -7.28 4.78
C LYS A 209 -2.31 -8.24 3.75
N THR A 210 -2.70 -7.71 2.59
CA THR A 210 -3.33 -8.50 1.54
C THR A 210 -2.44 -9.63 1.02
N LEU A 211 -1.12 -9.47 1.09
CA LEU A 211 -0.18 -10.55 0.77
C LEU A 211 -0.41 -11.78 1.66
N GLY A 212 -0.54 -11.56 2.97
CA GLY A 212 -0.79 -12.63 3.93
C GLY A 212 -2.15 -13.30 3.73
N TYR A 213 -3.18 -12.51 3.40
CA TYR A 213 -4.52 -13.05 3.11
C TYR A 213 -4.50 -13.96 1.88
N GLU A 214 -3.83 -13.52 0.80
CA GLU A 214 -3.70 -14.33 -0.41
C GLU A 214 -2.90 -15.61 -0.17
N VAL A 215 -1.80 -15.54 0.58
CA VAL A 215 -1.02 -16.75 0.92
C VAL A 215 -1.88 -17.75 1.68
N ALA A 216 -2.66 -17.30 2.68
CA ALA A 216 -3.56 -18.16 3.43
C ALA A 216 -4.64 -18.78 2.52
N GLU A 217 -5.29 -17.98 1.66
CA GLU A 217 -6.33 -18.46 0.74
C GLU A 217 -5.75 -19.46 -0.27
N GLN A 218 -4.59 -19.16 -0.87
CA GLN A 218 -3.94 -20.02 -1.87
C GLN A 218 -3.37 -21.33 -1.27
N LEU A 219 -3.23 -21.41 0.05
CA LEU A 219 -2.89 -22.61 0.80
C LEU A 219 -4.12 -23.26 1.47
N ASP A 220 -5.33 -23.08 0.90
CA ASP A 220 -6.59 -23.60 1.44
C ASP A 220 -6.83 -23.20 2.90
N TRP A 221 -6.50 -21.95 3.24
CA TRP A 221 -6.62 -21.36 4.58
C TRP A 221 -5.72 -21.99 5.64
N ASN A 222 -4.67 -22.65 5.18
CA ASN A 222 -3.59 -23.09 6.05
C ASN A 222 -2.48 -22.04 6.08
N THR A 223 -1.85 -21.89 7.23
CA THR A 223 -0.70 -20.99 7.38
C THR A 223 0.61 -21.73 7.12
N PRO A 224 1.58 -21.14 6.43
CA PRO A 224 2.90 -21.75 6.30
C PRO A 224 3.63 -21.76 7.65
N ASN A 225 4.49 -22.75 7.87
CA ASN A 225 5.32 -22.78 9.09
C ASN A 225 6.34 -21.63 9.13
N HIS A 226 6.84 -21.25 7.96
CA HIS A 226 7.84 -20.18 7.82
C HIS A 226 7.47 -19.28 6.64
N LEU A 227 7.64 -17.97 6.84
CA LEU A 227 7.46 -16.96 5.80
C LEU A 227 8.70 -16.05 5.79
N ILE A 228 9.39 -16.00 4.67
CA ILE A 228 10.54 -15.09 4.47
C ILE A 228 10.08 -13.94 3.59
N VAL A 229 10.10 -12.73 4.12
CA VAL A 229 9.70 -11.51 3.42
C VAL A 229 10.93 -10.60 3.29
N PRO A 230 11.37 -10.27 2.07
CA PRO A 230 12.41 -9.26 1.87
C PRO A 230 11.91 -7.91 2.39
N THR A 231 12.75 -7.23 3.16
CA THR A 231 12.48 -5.89 3.68
C THR A 231 13.64 -4.96 3.34
N GLY A 232 13.34 -3.72 2.99
CA GLY A 232 14.32 -2.69 2.66
C GLY A 232 13.79 -1.30 2.95
#